data_0a79d8bbeab797aed6a489141c1c000e
#
_entry.id   0a79d8bbeab797aed6a489141c1c000e
#
_cell.length_a   1.000
_cell.length_b   1.000
_cell.length_c   1.000
_cell.angle_alpha   90.00
_cell.angle_beta   90.00
_cell.angle_gamma   90.00
#
_symmetry.space_group_name_H-M   'P 1'
#
loop_
_entity.id
_entity.type
_entity.pdbx_description
1 polymer ?
#
loop_
_entity_poly.entity_id
_entity_poly.type
_entity_poly.pdbx_seq_one_letter_code
_entity_poly.pdbx_strand_id
1 'polypeptide(L)'
;MNTTKLSAFSLSLLFCAAMATAANTAGNFFDENGAYYGPDCEKDGSQFNGSYYTGNYESPFKTYLGKTDAEIQEKMDAMWNHYFKGDNNSKVFFDNGSEGYIKDINNNDIRSEGMSYGMMIAVQTGHKEEFDKLWKWAKNHMWHKGGDWDGYFAWQRREDGTGDDNCAPDGEMYFMMSLLFAANRWDDDQYRKDALYIMDKMWNNPSHKLFNQGNYIIVFQPLGNGNDFSDPSYDLPAYLELFSRWAEKDTDKWKKAVTAARDHLYKSSNTSSGLFADYSSFNGQPQSYSYNTNSTKYMYDAMRCAMNFGMDYYLFGADSTREIEMANRIINFFEKDGYQHARFNWDGSNPQEQYTQGEAGANAVAAIALRSTADSEEKIKKNLQNAWDTKFMTGQYRYYDGLVHYLAMLHLSGNFKIWKPKPTVEDKSVEASEYCGVKIEKDTTFYAFEDCKLYKVSAKPEKIDGIAPAAKLNSNVRVWSTNSSIVIENAAVNTKYAVTDVNGRVLKSSKTNSSMQEIRLGNRGNFIVIVGDKTYKVVK
;
A
#
# COMPACT_ATOMS: atom_id res chain seq x y z
N MET A 1 24.16 16.99 -63.25
CA MET A 1 24.39 17.61 -61.93
C MET A 1 23.65 16.80 -60.92
N ASN A 2 24.37 16.14 -60.04
CA ASN A 2 23.91 15.11 -59.12
C ASN A 2 22.98 15.65 -58.01
N THR A 3 21.84 15.01 -57.82
CA THR A 3 21.02 15.14 -56.62
C THR A 3 21.11 13.86 -55.83
N THR A 4 21.80 13.95 -54.69
CA THR A 4 21.96 12.87 -53.72
C THR A 4 20.66 12.70 -52.94
N LYS A 5 20.08 11.51 -53.01
CA LYS A 5 18.97 11.09 -52.16
C LYS A 5 19.52 10.67 -50.78
N LEU A 6 19.15 11.37 -49.74
CA LEU A 6 19.27 10.88 -48.35
C LEU A 6 18.11 9.92 -48.09
N SER A 7 18.43 8.68 -47.84
CA SER A 7 17.51 7.69 -47.30
C SER A 7 17.35 7.86 -45.80
N ALA A 8 16.12 8.17 -45.37
CA ALA A 8 15.76 8.16 -43.95
C ALA A 8 15.62 6.70 -43.48
N PHE A 9 16.52 6.28 -42.61
CA PHE A 9 16.35 5.04 -41.81
C PHE A 9 15.36 5.32 -40.70
N SER A 10 14.15 4.85 -40.84
CA SER A 10 13.18 4.76 -39.75
C SER A 10 13.57 3.60 -38.85
N LEU A 11 14.12 3.95 -37.70
CA LEU A 11 14.34 3.02 -36.59
C LEU A 11 12.98 2.78 -35.90
N SER A 12 12.26 1.73 -36.31
CA SER A 12 11.11 1.22 -35.57
C SER A 12 11.62 0.54 -34.29
N LEU A 13 11.57 1.25 -33.17
CA LEU A 13 11.64 0.62 -31.87
C LEU A 13 10.41 -0.28 -31.70
N LEU A 14 10.60 -1.59 -31.91
CA LEU A 14 9.70 -2.59 -31.37
C LEU A 14 9.77 -2.49 -29.83
N PHE A 15 8.80 -1.83 -29.21
CA PHE A 15 8.46 -2.08 -27.83
C PHE A 15 7.87 -3.49 -27.77
N CYS A 16 8.70 -4.48 -27.47
CA CYS A 16 8.21 -5.71 -26.86
C CYS A 16 7.66 -5.30 -25.49
N ALA A 17 6.34 -5.09 -25.43
CA ALA A 17 5.63 -5.21 -24.18
C ALA A 17 5.84 -6.65 -23.70
N ALA A 18 6.86 -6.87 -22.86
CA ALA A 18 6.92 -8.05 -22.04
C ALA A 18 5.63 -8.02 -21.23
N MET A 19 4.71 -8.95 -21.50
CA MET A 19 3.65 -9.27 -20.57
C MET A 19 4.38 -9.70 -19.29
N ALA A 20 4.42 -8.78 -18.32
CA ALA A 20 4.94 -9.12 -17.00
C ALA A 20 3.91 -10.08 -16.42
N THR A 21 4.17 -11.38 -16.50
CA THR A 21 3.49 -12.37 -15.66
C THR A 21 3.63 -11.89 -14.21
N ALA A 22 2.57 -12.00 -13.40
CA ALA A 22 2.63 -11.66 -11.99
C ALA A 22 3.91 -12.29 -11.44
N ALA A 23 4.83 -11.47 -10.94
CA ALA A 23 6.13 -11.97 -10.53
C ALA A 23 5.90 -12.96 -9.40
N ASN A 24 6.30 -14.22 -9.61
CA ASN A 24 6.26 -15.24 -8.58
C ASN A 24 7.02 -14.71 -7.37
N THR A 25 6.34 -14.50 -6.26
CA THR A 25 6.90 -13.85 -5.07
C THR A 25 6.71 -14.73 -3.85
N ALA A 26 7.72 -14.76 -3.00
CA ALA A 26 7.64 -15.40 -1.69
C ALA A 26 7.70 -14.34 -0.59
N GLY A 27 7.00 -14.60 0.51
CA GLY A 27 6.98 -13.68 1.64
C GLY A 27 6.17 -14.19 2.81
N ASN A 28 6.13 -13.37 3.86
CA ASN A 28 5.17 -13.54 4.93
C ASN A 28 3.94 -12.70 4.60
N PHE A 29 2.84 -13.35 4.26
CA PHE A 29 1.60 -12.73 3.80
C PHE A 29 0.48 -12.75 4.84
N PHE A 30 0.80 -13.17 6.06
CA PHE A 30 -0.13 -13.27 7.17
C PHE A 30 0.43 -12.54 8.40
N ASP A 31 -0.45 -11.97 9.22
CA ASP A 31 -0.06 -11.53 10.56
C ASP A 31 0.08 -12.72 11.52
N GLU A 32 0.44 -12.44 12.78
CA GLU A 32 0.63 -13.44 13.83
C GLU A 32 -0.65 -14.24 14.16
N ASN A 33 -1.83 -13.73 13.80
CA ASN A 33 -3.12 -14.37 14.03
C ASN A 33 -3.65 -15.06 12.77
N GLY A 34 -2.90 -15.04 11.66
CA GLY A 34 -3.25 -15.69 10.41
C GLY A 34 -4.17 -14.88 9.51
N ALA A 35 -4.30 -13.57 9.73
CA ALA A 35 -5.01 -12.67 8.83
C ALA A 35 -4.19 -12.36 7.57
N TYR A 36 -4.82 -12.45 6.42
CA TYR A 36 -4.16 -12.34 5.12
C TYR A 36 -4.09 -10.89 4.61
N TYR A 37 -2.90 -10.45 4.21
CA TYR A 37 -2.66 -9.17 3.53
C TYR A 37 -1.77 -9.32 2.28
N GLY A 38 -1.52 -10.53 1.84
CA GLY A 38 -0.61 -10.87 0.75
C GLY A 38 -1.11 -10.46 -0.64
N PRO A 39 -0.41 -10.95 -1.69
CA PRO A 39 -0.70 -10.65 -3.09
C PRO A 39 -2.11 -11.02 -3.52
N ASP A 40 -2.55 -10.42 -4.62
CA ASP A 40 -3.78 -10.77 -5.31
C ASP A 40 -3.61 -10.67 -6.83
N CYS A 41 -4.51 -11.32 -7.57
CA CYS A 41 -4.55 -11.23 -9.02
C CYS A 41 -5.82 -10.54 -9.50
N GLU A 42 -5.67 -9.69 -10.50
CA GLU A 42 -6.82 -9.23 -11.27
C GLU A 42 -7.18 -10.20 -12.39
N LYS A 43 -8.48 -10.43 -12.55
CA LYS A 43 -8.99 -11.32 -13.60
C LYS A 43 -8.86 -10.75 -15.01
N ASP A 44 -8.68 -9.45 -15.14
CA ASP A 44 -8.55 -8.74 -16.42
C ASP A 44 -7.10 -8.56 -16.88
N GLY A 45 -6.12 -9.07 -16.10
CA GLY A 45 -4.70 -9.04 -16.44
C GLY A 45 -4.05 -7.65 -16.35
N SER A 46 -4.72 -6.65 -15.77
CA SER A 46 -4.07 -5.37 -15.50
C SER A 46 -3.06 -5.55 -14.35
N GLN A 47 -1.81 -5.18 -14.59
CA GLN A 47 -0.73 -5.35 -13.62
C GLN A 47 -0.32 -4.00 -13.08
N PHE A 48 -0.84 -3.68 -11.91
CA PHE A 48 -0.41 -2.52 -11.15
C PHE A 48 0.63 -2.94 -10.11
N ASN A 49 1.59 -2.06 -9.86
CA ASN A 49 2.67 -2.32 -8.89
C ASN A 49 2.27 -1.98 -7.44
N GLY A 50 0.99 -1.71 -7.16
CA GLY A 50 0.51 -1.36 -5.83
C GLY A 50 0.58 -2.52 -4.82
N SER A 51 0.54 -2.17 -3.54
CA SER A 51 0.65 -3.15 -2.44
C SER A 51 -0.50 -4.17 -2.44
N TYR A 52 -1.65 -3.80 -2.98
CA TYR A 52 -2.77 -4.73 -3.17
C TYR A 52 -2.35 -5.96 -3.98
N TYR A 53 -1.64 -5.75 -5.10
CA TYR A 53 -1.24 -6.83 -6.01
C TYR A 53 0.02 -7.56 -5.58
N THR A 54 0.93 -6.84 -4.93
CA THR A 54 2.25 -7.40 -4.55
C THR A 54 2.29 -8.00 -3.15
N GLY A 55 1.37 -7.60 -2.26
CA GLY A 55 1.46 -7.92 -0.83
C GLY A 55 2.63 -7.25 -0.12
N ASN A 56 3.32 -6.32 -0.79
CA ASN A 56 4.46 -5.60 -0.23
C ASN A 56 4.03 -4.23 0.31
N TYR A 57 4.12 -4.06 1.62
CA TYR A 57 3.81 -2.83 2.36
C TYR A 57 5.10 -2.25 2.96
N GLU A 58 6.11 -2.06 2.11
CA GLU A 58 7.39 -1.51 2.55
C GLU A 58 7.24 -0.09 3.08
N SER A 59 7.86 0.18 4.25
CA SER A 59 7.81 1.50 4.86
C SER A 59 8.68 2.51 4.09
N PRO A 60 8.10 3.63 3.59
CA PRO A 60 8.89 4.75 3.06
C PRO A 60 9.91 5.31 4.05
N PHE A 61 9.65 5.30 5.35
CA PHE A 61 10.63 5.71 6.35
C PHE A 61 11.88 4.82 6.34
N LYS A 62 11.70 3.51 6.14
CA LYS A 62 12.82 2.58 6.00
C LYS A 62 13.60 2.84 4.71
N THR A 63 12.87 2.93 3.58
CA THR A 63 13.47 3.06 2.25
C THR A 63 14.22 4.38 2.07
N TYR A 64 13.63 5.50 2.49
CA TYR A 64 14.16 6.83 2.19
C TYR A 64 14.89 7.48 3.35
N LEU A 65 14.51 7.21 4.61
CA LEU A 65 15.15 7.80 5.79
C LEU A 65 16.08 6.84 6.52
N GLY A 66 16.17 5.57 6.10
CA GLY A 66 17.01 4.56 6.74
C GLY A 66 16.55 4.17 8.14
N LYS A 67 15.28 4.41 8.49
CA LYS A 67 14.74 4.02 9.78
C LYS A 67 14.69 2.50 9.92
N THR A 68 15.02 2.00 11.09
CA THR A 68 14.88 0.58 11.42
C THR A 68 13.44 0.21 11.73
N ASP A 69 13.11 -1.08 11.60
CA ASP A 69 11.78 -1.58 11.97
C ASP A 69 11.46 -1.30 13.44
N ALA A 70 12.47 -1.35 14.33
CA ALA A 70 12.32 -1.04 15.76
C ALA A 70 11.98 0.45 15.99
N GLU A 71 12.66 1.39 15.34
CA GLU A 71 12.36 2.83 15.46
C GLU A 71 10.95 3.15 14.94
N ILE A 72 10.56 2.50 13.82
CA ILE A 72 9.21 2.67 13.25
C ILE A 72 8.16 2.15 14.22
N GLN A 73 8.34 0.95 14.77
CA GLN A 73 7.40 0.36 15.72
C GLN A 73 7.31 1.20 17.00
N GLU A 74 8.44 1.63 17.56
CA GLU A 74 8.46 2.52 18.74
C GLU A 74 7.68 3.82 18.49
N LYS A 75 7.82 4.42 17.30
CA LYS A 75 7.06 5.62 16.92
C LYS A 75 5.56 5.35 16.86
N MET A 76 5.15 4.23 16.27
CA MET A 76 3.74 3.84 16.15
C MET A 76 3.13 3.50 17.52
N ASP A 77 3.86 2.79 18.36
CA ASP A 77 3.44 2.50 19.74
C ASP A 77 3.31 3.77 20.58
N ALA A 78 4.23 4.72 20.40
CA ALA A 78 4.16 6.01 21.07
C ALA A 78 2.93 6.82 20.62
N MET A 79 2.55 6.77 19.32
CA MET A 79 1.31 7.41 18.82
C MET A 79 0.06 6.77 19.44
N TRP A 80 0.00 5.43 19.48
CA TRP A 80 -1.10 4.73 20.11
C TRP A 80 -1.23 5.13 21.59
N ASN A 81 -0.13 5.06 22.33
CA ASN A 81 -0.12 5.42 23.74
C ASN A 81 -0.51 6.89 23.96
N HIS A 82 -0.12 7.80 23.06
CA HIS A 82 -0.47 9.21 23.15
C HIS A 82 -1.97 9.46 22.96
N TYR A 83 -2.54 8.97 21.84
CA TYR A 83 -3.91 9.32 21.45
C TYR A 83 -4.98 8.41 22.07
N PHE A 84 -4.65 7.16 22.44
CA PHE A 84 -5.62 6.21 22.99
C PHE A 84 -5.44 5.95 24.47
N LYS A 85 -4.23 6.02 25.01
CA LYS A 85 -3.92 5.69 26.40
C LYS A 85 -3.37 6.87 27.21
N GLY A 86 -3.13 7.99 26.56
CA GLY A 86 -2.51 9.16 27.18
C GLY A 86 -3.35 9.85 28.25
N ASP A 87 -2.82 10.94 28.77
CA ASP A 87 -3.52 11.78 29.73
C ASP A 87 -4.63 12.64 29.09
N ASN A 88 -5.31 13.44 29.88
CA ASN A 88 -6.40 14.29 29.40
C ASN A 88 -5.94 15.42 28.47
N ASN A 89 -4.65 15.67 28.33
CA ASN A 89 -4.09 16.67 27.41
C ASN A 89 -3.66 16.08 26.07
N SER A 90 -3.58 14.74 25.95
CA SER A 90 -3.07 14.02 24.79
C SER A 90 -4.09 13.10 24.14
N LYS A 91 -4.86 12.34 24.94
CA LYS A 91 -5.79 11.35 24.39
C LYS A 91 -6.99 11.98 23.68
N VAL A 92 -7.48 11.29 22.67
CA VAL A 92 -8.77 11.56 21.98
C VAL A 92 -9.77 10.42 22.19
N PHE A 93 -9.29 9.23 22.57
CA PHE A 93 -10.12 8.09 22.94
C PHE A 93 -10.56 8.16 24.39
N PHE A 94 -11.85 7.97 24.63
CA PHE A 94 -12.48 7.92 25.94
C PHE A 94 -13.28 6.64 26.09
N ASP A 95 -13.13 5.97 27.23
CA ASP A 95 -13.75 4.70 27.54
C ASP A 95 -14.64 4.88 28.78
N ASN A 96 -15.89 4.42 28.68
CA ASN A 96 -16.86 4.38 29.77
C ASN A 96 -17.07 2.96 30.33
N GLY A 97 -16.14 2.04 30.06
CA GLY A 97 -16.16 0.63 30.44
C GLY A 97 -16.56 -0.30 29.31
N SER A 98 -17.82 -0.31 28.87
CA SER A 98 -18.29 -1.23 27.82
C SER A 98 -18.28 -0.63 26.42
N GLU A 99 -18.14 0.68 26.31
CA GLU A 99 -18.16 1.47 25.08
C GLU A 99 -17.02 2.49 25.13
N GLY A 100 -16.52 2.88 23.95
CA GLY A 100 -15.53 3.92 23.81
C GLY A 100 -15.84 4.83 22.63
N TYR A 101 -15.34 6.06 22.69
CA TYR A 101 -15.56 7.05 21.63
C TYR A 101 -14.33 7.94 21.44
N ILE A 102 -14.24 8.49 20.22
CA ILE A 102 -13.28 9.54 19.87
C ILE A 102 -13.98 10.89 20.02
N LYS A 103 -13.36 11.79 20.78
CA LYS A 103 -13.93 13.10 21.08
C LYS A 103 -13.16 14.21 20.38
N ASP A 104 -13.88 15.09 19.70
CA ASP A 104 -13.37 16.40 19.33
C ASP A 104 -13.39 17.32 20.58
N ILE A 105 -12.21 17.53 21.13
CA ILE A 105 -12.05 18.23 22.40
C ILE A 105 -12.43 19.73 22.26
N ASN A 106 -12.09 20.31 21.09
CA ASN A 106 -12.35 21.73 20.84
C ASN A 106 -13.85 22.02 20.76
N ASN A 107 -14.59 21.17 20.06
CA ASN A 107 -16.04 21.32 19.86
C ASN A 107 -16.87 20.62 20.93
N ASN A 108 -16.22 19.84 21.81
CA ASN A 108 -16.86 19.05 22.86
C ASN A 108 -17.97 18.15 22.31
N ASP A 109 -17.68 17.47 21.21
CA ASP A 109 -18.59 16.57 20.51
C ASP A 109 -17.88 15.29 20.05
N ILE A 110 -18.66 14.35 19.50
CA ILE A 110 -18.23 13.08 18.98
C ILE A 110 -18.75 13.02 17.54
N ARG A 111 -17.84 12.84 16.57
CA ARG A 111 -18.15 12.88 15.14
C ARG A 111 -17.98 11.52 14.50
N SER A 112 -18.82 11.22 13.50
CA SER A 112 -18.68 10.00 12.68
C SER A 112 -17.29 9.90 12.04
N GLU A 113 -16.70 11.03 11.63
CA GLU A 113 -15.33 11.17 11.17
C GLU A 113 -14.34 10.58 12.18
N GLY A 114 -14.28 11.13 13.39
CA GLY A 114 -13.34 10.67 14.41
C GLY A 114 -13.58 9.24 14.87
N MET A 115 -14.85 8.84 15.00
CA MET A 115 -15.22 7.47 15.35
C MET A 115 -14.71 6.46 14.32
N SER A 116 -14.92 6.72 13.05
CA SER A 116 -14.50 5.85 11.95
C SER A 116 -12.98 5.85 11.74
N TYR A 117 -12.30 7.00 11.94
CA TYR A 117 -10.83 7.06 11.96
C TYR A 117 -10.24 6.27 13.13
N GLY A 118 -10.82 6.39 14.33
CA GLY A 118 -10.42 5.59 15.48
C GLY A 118 -10.56 4.09 15.24
N MET A 119 -11.64 3.66 14.58
CA MET A 119 -11.82 2.26 14.18
C MET A 119 -10.79 1.84 13.14
N MET A 120 -10.49 2.67 12.13
CA MET A 120 -9.45 2.38 11.15
C MET A 120 -8.08 2.24 11.80
N ILE A 121 -7.71 3.16 12.70
CA ILE A 121 -6.46 3.09 13.44
C ILE A 121 -6.41 1.79 14.27
N ALA A 122 -7.46 1.48 15.02
CA ALA A 122 -7.52 0.29 15.86
C ALA A 122 -7.41 -1.02 15.05
N VAL A 123 -8.11 -1.12 13.90
CA VAL A 123 -7.99 -2.32 13.06
C VAL A 123 -6.64 -2.42 12.38
N GLN A 124 -5.96 -1.32 12.03
CA GLN A 124 -4.64 -1.37 11.43
C GLN A 124 -3.52 -1.68 12.45
N THR A 125 -3.72 -1.32 13.71
CA THR A 125 -2.76 -1.58 14.80
C THR A 125 -3.07 -2.83 15.63
N GLY A 126 -4.15 -3.56 15.33
CA GLY A 126 -4.48 -4.84 15.99
C GLY A 126 -5.20 -4.70 17.35
N HIS A 127 -5.70 -3.53 17.67
CA HIS A 127 -6.36 -3.25 18.95
C HIS A 127 -7.87 -3.55 18.88
N LYS A 128 -8.20 -4.84 18.91
CA LYS A 128 -9.58 -5.30 18.77
C LYS A 128 -10.50 -4.79 19.88
N GLU A 129 -10.03 -4.70 21.11
CA GLU A 129 -10.85 -4.24 22.25
C GLU A 129 -11.34 -2.81 22.02
N GLU A 130 -10.45 -1.88 21.64
CA GLU A 130 -10.81 -0.50 21.36
C GLU A 130 -11.70 -0.39 20.11
N PHE A 131 -11.43 -1.20 19.09
CA PHE A 131 -12.30 -1.30 17.92
C PHE A 131 -13.72 -1.70 18.31
N ASP A 132 -13.88 -2.75 19.11
CA ASP A 132 -15.19 -3.25 19.56
C ASP A 132 -15.95 -2.21 20.37
N LYS A 133 -15.25 -1.48 21.26
CA LYS A 133 -15.83 -0.40 22.05
C LYS A 133 -16.31 0.76 21.17
N LEU A 134 -15.49 1.18 20.20
CA LEU A 134 -15.84 2.22 19.24
C LEU A 134 -17.03 1.81 18.38
N TRP A 135 -17.01 0.61 17.82
CA TRP A 135 -18.10 0.12 17.00
C TRP A 135 -19.40 -0.03 17.79
N LYS A 136 -19.31 -0.50 19.02
CA LYS A 136 -20.48 -0.61 19.90
C LYS A 136 -21.10 0.75 20.19
N TRP A 137 -20.26 1.77 20.49
CA TRP A 137 -20.73 3.12 20.72
C TRP A 137 -21.39 3.71 19.46
N ALA A 138 -20.73 3.60 18.30
CA ALA A 138 -21.28 4.06 17.01
C ALA A 138 -22.65 3.42 16.72
N LYS A 139 -22.79 2.11 16.94
CA LYS A 139 -24.06 1.39 16.74
C LYS A 139 -25.18 1.87 17.66
N ASN A 140 -24.85 2.21 18.89
CA ASN A 140 -25.86 2.55 19.89
C ASN A 140 -26.28 4.03 19.85
N HIS A 141 -25.42 4.91 19.35
CA HIS A 141 -25.60 6.35 19.46
C HIS A 141 -25.67 7.09 18.11
N MET A 142 -25.07 6.54 17.05
CA MET A 142 -25.01 7.21 15.74
C MET A 142 -25.77 6.47 14.64
N TRP A 143 -25.72 5.14 14.62
CA TRP A 143 -26.25 4.36 13.50
C TRP A 143 -27.77 4.36 13.47
N HIS A 144 -28.34 4.87 12.40
CA HIS A 144 -29.79 4.83 12.15
C HIS A 144 -30.20 3.46 11.61
N LYS A 145 -31.12 2.81 12.31
CA LYS A 145 -31.74 1.54 11.92
C LYS A 145 -33.22 1.75 11.67
N GLY A 146 -33.59 1.82 10.41
CA GLY A 146 -34.96 2.14 9.97
C GLY A 146 -35.15 3.65 9.79
N GLY A 147 -36.35 4.00 9.26
CA GLY A 147 -36.67 5.38 8.89
C GLY A 147 -35.92 5.89 7.64
N ASP A 148 -35.98 7.18 7.39
CA ASP A 148 -35.42 7.78 6.18
C ASP A 148 -33.90 7.67 6.11
N TRP A 149 -33.22 7.74 7.25
CA TRP A 149 -31.77 7.63 7.36
C TRP A 149 -31.25 6.20 7.56
N ASP A 150 -32.07 5.19 7.32
CA ASP A 150 -31.69 3.79 7.53
C ASP A 150 -30.35 3.43 6.87
N GLY A 151 -29.38 3.00 7.67
CA GLY A 151 -28.03 2.62 7.27
C GLY A 151 -26.97 3.74 7.33
N TYR A 152 -27.40 4.97 7.56
CA TYR A 152 -26.50 6.13 7.75
C TYR A 152 -26.16 6.35 9.22
N PHE A 153 -25.21 7.24 9.48
CA PHE A 153 -24.79 7.64 10.82
C PHE A 153 -25.06 9.12 11.05
N ALA A 154 -25.52 9.46 12.25
CA ALA A 154 -25.50 10.84 12.70
C ALA A 154 -24.05 11.36 12.70
N TRP A 155 -23.79 12.46 12.00
CA TRP A 155 -22.42 12.96 11.89
C TRP A 155 -21.87 13.49 13.21
N GLN A 156 -22.76 13.92 14.14
CA GLN A 156 -22.38 14.53 15.41
C GLN A 156 -23.27 14.03 16.55
N ARG A 157 -22.63 13.72 17.67
CA ARG A 157 -23.29 13.45 18.96
C ARG A 157 -22.52 14.14 20.07
N ARG A 158 -23.21 14.40 21.18
CA ARG A 158 -22.60 14.80 22.46
C ARG A 158 -22.79 13.69 23.48
N GLU A 159 -22.06 13.79 24.58
CA GLU A 159 -22.15 12.79 25.66
C GLU A 159 -23.54 12.73 26.30
N ASP A 160 -24.33 13.78 26.23
CA ASP A 160 -25.74 13.83 26.68
C ASP A 160 -26.74 13.24 25.67
N GLY A 161 -26.25 12.73 24.53
CA GLY A 161 -27.07 12.15 23.47
C GLY A 161 -27.65 13.16 22.47
N THR A 162 -27.47 14.46 22.69
CA THR A 162 -27.86 15.49 21.70
C THR A 162 -26.91 15.51 20.52
N GLY A 163 -27.34 16.06 19.37
CA GLY A 163 -26.50 16.15 18.18
C GLY A 163 -27.31 16.43 16.93
N ASP A 164 -26.68 16.17 15.77
CA ASP A 164 -27.26 16.33 14.45
C ASP A 164 -27.35 14.94 13.79
N ASP A 165 -28.54 14.59 13.33
CA ASP A 165 -28.88 13.29 12.74
C ASP A 165 -28.47 13.14 11.28
N ASN A 166 -28.06 14.24 10.62
CA ASN A 166 -27.56 14.19 9.24
C ASN A 166 -26.25 13.37 9.17
N CYS A 167 -25.90 12.90 7.99
CA CYS A 167 -24.63 12.21 7.79
C CYS A 167 -23.52 13.14 7.30
N ALA A 168 -22.27 12.73 7.50
CA ALA A 168 -21.07 13.23 6.85
C ALA A 168 -20.38 12.06 6.14
N PRO A 169 -20.45 12.01 4.79
CA PRO A 169 -20.12 10.81 3.99
C PRO A 169 -18.75 10.19 4.21
N ASP A 170 -17.74 10.94 4.64
CA ASP A 170 -16.44 10.38 5.01
C ASP A 170 -16.55 9.37 6.18
N GLY A 171 -17.43 9.64 7.13
CA GLY A 171 -17.72 8.70 8.23
C GLY A 171 -18.22 7.36 7.70
N GLU A 172 -19.22 7.36 6.81
CA GLU A 172 -19.77 6.16 6.19
C GLU A 172 -18.68 5.37 5.46
N MET A 173 -17.85 6.05 4.67
CA MET A 173 -16.76 5.42 3.90
C MET A 173 -15.75 4.71 4.80
N TYR A 174 -15.32 5.38 5.87
CA TYR A 174 -14.37 4.80 6.82
C TYR A 174 -15.00 3.71 7.70
N PHE A 175 -16.28 3.84 8.12
CA PHE A 175 -16.98 2.77 8.84
C PHE A 175 -17.06 1.49 8.01
N MET A 176 -17.53 1.59 6.75
CA MET A 176 -17.62 0.44 5.85
C MET A 176 -16.26 -0.25 5.67
N MET A 177 -15.20 0.54 5.42
CA MET A 177 -13.88 -0.02 5.18
C MET A 177 -13.28 -0.64 6.45
N SER A 178 -13.41 0.02 7.59
CA SER A 178 -12.92 -0.49 8.87
C SER A 178 -13.60 -1.81 9.26
N LEU A 179 -14.89 -1.92 9.03
CA LEU A 179 -15.67 -3.16 9.28
C LEU A 179 -15.25 -4.29 8.35
N LEU A 180 -15.04 -4.03 7.06
CA LEU A 180 -14.55 -5.05 6.13
C LEU A 180 -13.14 -5.53 6.51
N PHE A 181 -12.25 -4.62 6.90
CA PHE A 181 -10.93 -4.98 7.40
C PHE A 181 -11.02 -5.78 8.70
N ALA A 182 -11.88 -5.39 9.63
CA ALA A 182 -12.10 -6.11 10.89
C ALA A 182 -12.63 -7.53 10.65
N ALA A 183 -13.60 -7.67 9.73
CA ALA A 183 -14.14 -8.97 9.35
C ALA A 183 -13.05 -9.90 8.81
N ASN A 184 -12.17 -9.38 7.95
CA ASN A 184 -11.10 -10.17 7.36
C ASN A 184 -9.95 -10.42 8.35
N ARG A 185 -9.60 -9.43 9.19
CA ARG A 185 -8.48 -9.53 10.12
C ARG A 185 -8.79 -10.44 11.30
N TRP A 186 -10.01 -10.39 11.81
CA TRP A 186 -10.41 -11.12 13.02
C TRP A 186 -11.37 -12.27 12.75
N ASP A 187 -11.63 -12.59 11.46
CA ASP A 187 -12.47 -13.69 11.01
C ASP A 187 -13.86 -13.65 11.67
N ASP A 188 -14.51 -12.47 11.63
CA ASP A 188 -15.79 -12.20 12.28
C ASP A 188 -16.84 -11.76 11.27
N ASP A 189 -17.77 -12.66 10.96
CA ASP A 189 -18.84 -12.45 10.01
C ASP A 189 -19.82 -11.33 10.41
N GLN A 190 -19.89 -10.95 11.70
CA GLN A 190 -20.80 -9.89 12.12
C GLN A 190 -20.36 -8.53 11.58
N TYR A 191 -19.06 -8.25 11.59
CA TYR A 191 -18.54 -7.01 10.97
C TYR A 191 -18.81 -6.98 9.46
N ARG A 192 -18.68 -8.12 8.78
CA ARG A 192 -19.00 -8.23 7.35
C ARG A 192 -20.46 -7.93 7.07
N LYS A 193 -21.38 -8.52 7.85
CA LYS A 193 -22.83 -8.29 7.72
C LYS A 193 -23.18 -6.83 7.94
N ASP A 194 -22.61 -6.22 8.97
CA ASP A 194 -22.83 -4.80 9.27
C ASP A 194 -22.30 -3.92 8.11
N ALA A 195 -21.10 -4.19 7.59
CA ALA A 195 -20.53 -3.46 6.46
C ALA A 195 -21.40 -3.59 5.20
N LEU A 196 -21.77 -4.81 4.82
CA LEU A 196 -22.57 -5.05 3.61
C LEU A 196 -23.98 -4.44 3.71
N TYR A 197 -24.55 -4.39 4.92
CA TYR A 197 -25.81 -3.70 5.15
C TYR A 197 -25.66 -2.18 4.88
N ILE A 198 -24.62 -1.56 5.42
CA ILE A 198 -24.35 -0.14 5.21
C ILE A 198 -24.10 0.12 3.71
N MET A 199 -23.23 -0.69 3.07
CA MET A 199 -22.93 -0.59 1.64
C MET A 199 -24.18 -0.65 0.76
N ASP A 200 -25.13 -1.56 1.07
CA ASP A 200 -26.41 -1.64 0.36
C ASP A 200 -27.21 -0.34 0.49
N LYS A 201 -27.24 0.26 1.69
CA LYS A 201 -27.98 1.50 1.94
C LYS A 201 -27.39 2.71 1.24
N MET A 202 -26.08 2.78 1.03
CA MET A 202 -25.43 3.89 0.32
C MET A 202 -25.98 4.06 -1.12
N TRP A 203 -26.40 2.97 -1.75
CA TRP A 203 -27.02 2.97 -3.08
C TRP A 203 -28.54 2.87 -3.07
N ASN A 204 -29.10 2.14 -2.12
CA ASN A 204 -30.49 1.66 -2.19
C ASN A 204 -31.41 2.22 -1.09
N ASN A 205 -30.91 3.09 -0.17
CA ASN A 205 -31.80 3.81 0.72
C ASN A 205 -32.83 4.59 -0.11
N PRO A 206 -34.14 4.51 0.18
CA PRO A 206 -35.17 5.15 -0.66
C PRO A 206 -35.12 6.68 -0.63
N SER A 207 -34.75 7.29 0.51
CA SER A 207 -34.80 8.74 0.75
C SER A 207 -33.49 9.44 0.45
N HIS A 208 -32.36 8.79 0.73
CA HIS A 208 -31.04 9.39 0.68
C HIS A 208 -30.08 8.54 -0.17
N LYS A 209 -29.27 9.18 -1.03
CA LYS A 209 -28.27 8.52 -1.88
C LYS A 209 -26.91 9.14 -1.60
N LEU A 210 -25.97 8.32 -1.15
CA LEU A 210 -24.61 8.79 -0.87
C LEU A 210 -23.88 9.26 -2.13
N PHE A 211 -24.21 8.70 -3.28
CA PHE A 211 -23.60 9.02 -4.57
C PHE A 211 -24.61 9.64 -5.52
N ASN A 212 -24.19 10.68 -6.25
CA ASN A 212 -24.99 11.23 -7.31
C ASN A 212 -25.28 10.17 -8.38
N GLN A 213 -26.56 10.01 -8.74
CA GLN A 213 -27.01 8.91 -9.60
C GLN A 213 -26.63 9.11 -11.07
N GLY A 214 -26.22 10.32 -11.47
CA GLY A 214 -25.83 10.63 -12.86
C GLY A 214 -24.35 10.46 -13.12
N ASN A 215 -23.49 10.86 -12.16
CA ASN A 215 -22.04 10.89 -12.31
C ASN A 215 -21.27 10.00 -11.33
N TYR A 216 -21.94 9.37 -10.36
CA TYR A 216 -21.38 8.45 -9.37
C TYR A 216 -20.35 9.07 -8.41
N ILE A 217 -20.27 10.41 -8.33
CA ILE A 217 -19.46 11.12 -7.36
C ILE A 217 -20.19 11.12 -6.01
N ILE A 218 -19.45 10.95 -4.92
CA ILE A 218 -19.98 11.09 -3.57
C ILE A 218 -20.51 12.53 -3.37
N VAL A 219 -21.68 12.67 -2.78
CA VAL A 219 -22.25 14.01 -2.53
C VAL A 219 -21.72 14.54 -1.19
N PHE A 220 -21.72 15.87 -1.04
CA PHE A 220 -21.34 16.49 0.23
C PHE A 220 -22.26 16.01 1.38
N GLN A 221 -23.57 15.98 1.11
CA GLN A 221 -24.57 15.48 2.03
C GLN A 221 -25.80 15.04 1.24
N PRO A 222 -26.36 13.84 1.44
CA PRO A 222 -27.51 13.36 0.68
C PRO A 222 -28.82 14.01 1.10
N LEU A 223 -28.83 15.33 1.29
CA LEU A 223 -29.95 16.14 1.74
C LEU A 223 -29.90 17.55 1.14
N GLY A 224 -31.03 18.03 0.62
CA GLY A 224 -31.16 19.40 0.10
C GLY A 224 -30.09 19.74 -0.93
N ASN A 225 -29.56 20.96 -0.86
CA ASN A 225 -28.51 21.43 -1.78
C ASN A 225 -27.17 20.70 -1.61
N GLY A 226 -26.97 19.94 -0.53
CA GLY A 226 -25.79 19.11 -0.35
C GLY A 226 -25.67 17.98 -1.37
N ASN A 227 -26.78 17.63 -2.05
CA ASN A 227 -26.78 16.67 -3.16
C ASN A 227 -26.19 17.20 -4.48
N ASP A 228 -25.95 18.50 -4.59
CA ASP A 228 -25.60 19.14 -5.86
C ASP A 228 -24.10 19.39 -6.03
N PHE A 229 -23.31 19.06 -5.01
CA PHE A 229 -21.86 19.22 -4.99
C PHE A 229 -21.20 18.17 -4.08
N SER A 230 -19.87 18.19 -4.00
CA SER A 230 -19.07 17.27 -3.20
C SER A 230 -18.05 17.99 -2.34
N ASP A 231 -17.53 17.29 -1.36
CA ASP A 231 -16.23 17.52 -0.73
C ASP A 231 -15.20 16.59 -1.40
N PRO A 232 -14.16 17.10 -2.08
CA PRO A 232 -13.16 16.25 -2.72
C PRO A 232 -12.43 15.32 -1.76
N SER A 233 -12.39 15.64 -0.47
CA SER A 233 -11.76 14.79 0.54
C SER A 233 -12.58 13.53 0.87
N TYR A 234 -13.83 13.48 0.44
CA TYR A 234 -14.67 12.27 0.53
C TYR A 234 -14.37 11.26 -0.58
N ASP A 235 -13.70 11.69 -1.66
CA ASP A 235 -13.21 10.78 -2.68
C ASP A 235 -12.08 9.91 -2.11
N LEU A 236 -12.40 8.66 -1.88
CA LEU A 236 -11.50 7.63 -1.36
C LEU A 236 -11.37 6.49 -2.39
N PRO A 237 -10.69 6.73 -3.54
CA PRO A 237 -10.67 5.76 -4.64
C PRO A 237 -10.13 4.40 -4.23
N ALA A 238 -9.15 4.33 -3.32
CA ALA A 238 -8.65 3.06 -2.81
C ALA A 238 -9.72 2.24 -2.05
N TYR A 239 -10.60 2.91 -1.28
CA TYR A 239 -11.70 2.22 -0.59
C TYR A 239 -12.78 1.80 -1.57
N LEU A 240 -13.13 2.67 -2.51
CA LEU A 240 -14.09 2.36 -3.57
C LEU A 240 -13.63 1.16 -4.41
N GLU A 241 -12.32 1.04 -4.68
CA GLU A 241 -11.72 -0.10 -5.37
C GLU A 241 -12.00 -1.40 -4.60
N LEU A 242 -11.82 -1.40 -3.27
CA LEU A 242 -12.11 -2.55 -2.42
C LEU A 242 -13.62 -2.82 -2.31
N PHE A 243 -14.46 -1.79 -2.22
CA PHE A 243 -15.91 -1.95 -2.24
C PHE A 243 -16.38 -2.58 -3.55
N SER A 244 -15.80 -2.20 -4.69
CA SER A 244 -16.14 -2.79 -5.99
C SER A 244 -15.81 -4.28 -6.08
N ARG A 245 -14.87 -4.77 -5.27
CA ARG A 245 -14.41 -6.17 -5.23
C ARG A 245 -15.17 -7.00 -4.21
N TRP A 246 -15.57 -6.38 -3.08
CA TRP A 246 -16.06 -7.09 -1.91
C TRP A 246 -17.58 -6.90 -1.65
N ALA A 247 -18.22 -5.98 -2.39
CA ALA A 247 -19.67 -5.82 -2.35
C ALA A 247 -20.38 -7.04 -2.94
N GLU A 248 -21.48 -7.45 -2.31
CA GLU A 248 -22.35 -8.50 -2.84
C GLU A 248 -23.36 -7.98 -3.87
N LYS A 249 -23.64 -6.66 -3.83
CA LYS A 249 -24.59 -5.98 -4.71
C LYS A 249 -23.97 -4.73 -5.31
N ASP A 250 -24.54 -4.27 -6.41
CA ASP A 250 -24.20 -2.99 -7.06
C ASP A 250 -22.71 -2.84 -7.43
N THR A 251 -21.98 -3.95 -7.66
CA THR A 251 -20.55 -3.95 -7.99
C THR A 251 -20.22 -3.03 -9.17
N ASP A 252 -21.10 -2.94 -10.16
CA ASP A 252 -20.93 -2.03 -11.32
C ASP A 252 -21.07 -0.56 -10.93
N LYS A 253 -21.92 -0.21 -9.96
CA LYS A 253 -22.03 1.14 -9.45
C LYS A 253 -20.77 1.51 -8.66
N TRP A 254 -20.26 0.60 -7.81
CA TRP A 254 -19.01 0.78 -7.10
C TRP A 254 -17.83 1.00 -8.05
N LYS A 255 -17.71 0.21 -9.14
CA LYS A 255 -16.67 0.42 -10.18
C LYS A 255 -16.77 1.78 -10.84
N LYS A 256 -18.00 2.26 -11.14
CA LYS A 256 -18.20 3.60 -11.68
C LYS A 256 -17.82 4.70 -10.67
N ALA A 257 -18.10 4.48 -9.38
CA ALA A 257 -17.70 5.40 -8.33
C ALA A 257 -16.17 5.50 -8.18
N VAL A 258 -15.43 4.38 -8.35
CA VAL A 258 -13.95 4.41 -8.42
C VAL A 258 -13.46 5.38 -9.49
N THR A 259 -13.96 5.20 -10.73
CA THR A 259 -13.57 6.07 -11.85
C THR A 259 -13.97 7.52 -11.60
N ALA A 260 -15.17 7.74 -11.07
CA ALA A 260 -15.69 9.07 -10.79
C ALA A 260 -14.87 9.79 -9.71
N ALA A 261 -14.47 9.09 -8.65
CA ALA A 261 -13.65 9.64 -7.58
C ALA A 261 -12.25 10.05 -8.06
N ARG A 262 -11.56 9.19 -8.85
CA ARG A 262 -10.27 9.53 -9.48
C ARG A 262 -10.39 10.76 -10.40
N ASP A 263 -11.44 10.79 -11.23
CA ASP A 263 -11.71 11.92 -12.13
C ASP A 263 -12.01 13.22 -11.37
N HIS A 264 -12.78 13.12 -10.29
CA HIS A 264 -13.18 14.27 -9.50
C HIS A 264 -11.99 14.84 -8.71
N LEU A 265 -11.18 14.01 -8.05
CA LEU A 265 -9.94 14.43 -7.40
C LEU A 265 -9.02 15.17 -8.39
N TYR A 266 -8.77 14.57 -9.56
CA TYR A 266 -7.91 15.21 -10.56
C TYR A 266 -8.43 16.58 -11.03
N LYS A 267 -9.74 16.70 -11.27
CA LYS A 267 -10.38 17.95 -11.69
C LYS A 267 -10.40 19.00 -10.57
N SER A 268 -10.49 18.57 -9.31
CA SER A 268 -10.53 19.45 -8.13
C SER A 268 -9.15 19.99 -7.75
N SER A 269 -8.07 19.32 -8.18
CA SER A 269 -6.70 19.79 -7.98
C SER A 269 -6.42 21.00 -8.86
N ASN A 270 -6.12 22.15 -8.25
CA ASN A 270 -5.73 23.35 -8.98
C ASN A 270 -4.52 23.09 -9.87
N THR A 271 -4.59 23.48 -11.13
CA THR A 271 -3.56 23.17 -12.13
C THR A 271 -2.20 23.85 -11.86
N SER A 272 -2.18 24.91 -11.06
CA SER A 272 -0.96 25.67 -10.73
C SER A 272 -0.42 25.34 -9.33
N SER A 273 -1.31 25.35 -8.31
CA SER A 273 -0.92 25.12 -6.91
C SER A 273 -1.02 23.65 -6.49
N GLY A 274 -1.84 22.86 -7.16
CA GLY A 274 -2.17 21.51 -6.72
C GLY A 274 -3.14 21.44 -5.54
N LEU A 275 -3.56 22.59 -5.01
CA LEU A 275 -4.47 22.69 -3.88
C LEU A 275 -5.91 22.30 -4.29
N PHE A 276 -6.67 21.87 -3.32
CA PHE A 276 -8.09 21.56 -3.42
C PHE A 276 -8.90 22.64 -2.69
N ALA A 277 -10.18 22.77 -3.00
CA ALA A 277 -11.09 23.50 -2.13
C ALA A 277 -11.77 22.51 -1.18
N ASP A 278 -12.20 22.97 0.01
CA ASP A 278 -12.97 22.11 0.92
C ASP A 278 -14.21 21.55 0.20
N TYR A 279 -14.93 22.41 -0.55
CA TYR A 279 -16.06 21.94 -1.35
C TYR A 279 -15.86 22.26 -2.83
N SER A 280 -16.31 21.36 -3.68
CA SER A 280 -16.24 21.51 -5.13
C SER A 280 -17.53 21.06 -5.82
N SER A 281 -17.84 21.68 -6.95
CA SER A 281 -18.82 21.14 -7.88
C SER A 281 -18.35 19.79 -8.44
N PHE A 282 -19.24 18.98 -8.98
CA PHE A 282 -18.88 17.73 -9.64
C PHE A 282 -17.94 17.87 -10.83
N ASN A 283 -17.68 19.10 -11.28
CA ASN A 283 -16.67 19.43 -12.29
C ASN A 283 -15.32 19.87 -11.68
N GLY A 284 -15.15 19.76 -10.37
CA GLY A 284 -13.91 20.04 -9.66
C GLY A 284 -13.65 21.53 -9.42
N GLN A 285 -14.64 22.44 -9.64
CA GLN A 285 -14.47 23.86 -9.35
C GLN A 285 -14.89 24.17 -7.92
N PRO A 286 -14.21 25.10 -7.22
CA PRO A 286 -14.59 25.50 -5.87
C PRO A 286 -16.07 25.84 -5.74
N GLN A 287 -16.73 25.29 -4.73
CA GLN A 287 -18.16 25.45 -4.49
C GLN A 287 -18.42 26.29 -3.24
N SER A 288 -19.13 27.40 -3.41
CA SER A 288 -19.58 28.19 -2.27
C SER A 288 -20.80 27.55 -1.61
N TYR A 289 -20.78 27.47 -0.29
CA TYR A 289 -21.89 26.95 0.49
C TYR A 289 -22.11 27.83 1.74
N SER A 290 -23.33 28.25 1.99
CA SER A 290 -23.64 29.21 3.05
C SER A 290 -23.29 28.73 4.46
N TYR A 291 -23.29 27.45 4.68
CA TYR A 291 -22.93 26.82 5.95
C TYR A 291 -21.42 26.92 6.27
N ASN A 292 -20.57 26.87 5.23
CA ASN A 292 -19.11 27.04 5.36
C ASN A 292 -18.63 28.18 4.45
N THR A 293 -18.39 29.37 5.01
CA THR A 293 -17.93 30.55 4.27
C THR A 293 -16.51 30.39 3.69
N ASN A 294 -15.75 29.40 4.12
CA ASN A 294 -14.41 29.08 3.63
C ASN A 294 -14.39 27.93 2.61
N SER A 295 -15.56 27.38 2.27
CA SER A 295 -15.69 26.18 1.43
C SER A 295 -14.96 26.23 0.08
N THR A 296 -14.72 27.41 -0.46
CA THR A 296 -13.99 27.62 -1.73
C THR A 296 -12.47 27.70 -1.58
N LYS A 297 -11.96 27.52 -0.37
CA LYS A 297 -10.53 27.61 -0.03
C LYS A 297 -9.95 26.25 0.30
N TYR A 298 -8.63 26.18 0.28
CA TYR A 298 -7.88 25.07 0.85
C TYR A 298 -7.82 25.24 2.36
N MET A 299 -8.61 24.45 3.08
CA MET A 299 -8.76 24.54 4.52
C MET A 299 -8.55 23.16 5.17
N TYR A 300 -9.45 22.79 6.07
CA TYR A 300 -9.29 21.59 6.89
C TYR A 300 -9.59 20.30 6.12
N ASP A 301 -10.71 20.24 5.38
CA ASP A 301 -11.12 19.04 4.66
C ASP A 301 -10.22 18.78 3.46
N ALA A 302 -9.87 19.83 2.74
CA ALA A 302 -9.09 19.77 1.51
C ALA A 302 -7.70 19.09 1.67
N MET A 303 -7.04 19.21 2.84
CA MET A 303 -5.72 18.60 3.05
C MET A 303 -5.75 17.07 2.94
N ARG A 304 -6.88 16.44 3.28
CA ARG A 304 -7.04 14.96 3.19
C ARG A 304 -6.94 14.45 1.75
N CYS A 305 -7.25 15.28 0.76
CA CYS A 305 -7.14 14.89 -0.66
C CYS A 305 -5.75 14.41 -1.02
N ALA A 306 -4.70 15.06 -0.48
CA ALA A 306 -3.30 14.67 -0.69
C ALA A 306 -3.02 13.25 -0.16
N MET A 307 -3.53 12.92 1.02
CA MET A 307 -3.43 11.57 1.57
C MET A 307 -4.23 10.56 0.73
N ASN A 308 -5.43 10.92 0.26
CA ASN A 308 -6.32 10.01 -0.44
C ASN A 308 -5.77 9.55 -1.80
N PHE A 309 -5.27 10.47 -2.64
CA PHE A 309 -4.66 10.05 -3.90
C PHE A 309 -3.29 9.39 -3.70
N GLY A 310 -2.52 9.81 -2.67
CA GLY A 310 -1.27 9.15 -2.32
C GLY A 310 -1.48 7.71 -1.82
N MET A 311 -2.55 7.47 -1.06
CA MET A 311 -3.00 6.14 -0.65
C MET A 311 -3.38 5.29 -1.87
N ASP A 312 -4.17 5.81 -2.82
CA ASP A 312 -4.56 5.09 -4.03
C ASP A 312 -3.34 4.71 -4.88
N TYR A 313 -2.40 5.64 -5.05
CA TYR A 313 -1.12 5.36 -5.72
C TYR A 313 -0.34 4.22 -5.03
N TYR A 314 -0.19 4.28 -3.70
CA TYR A 314 0.58 3.30 -2.95
C TYR A 314 -0.06 1.92 -2.95
N LEU A 315 -1.39 1.87 -2.80
CA LEU A 315 -2.14 0.62 -2.68
C LEU A 315 -2.43 -0.02 -4.04
N PHE A 316 -2.78 0.78 -5.05
CA PHE A 316 -3.23 0.27 -6.35
C PHE A 316 -2.38 0.74 -7.53
N GLY A 317 -1.97 2.01 -7.57
CA GLY A 317 -1.25 2.60 -8.69
C GLY A 317 -2.07 2.68 -9.99
N ALA A 318 -3.38 2.55 -9.89
CA ALA A 318 -4.28 2.43 -11.04
C ALA A 318 -4.42 3.72 -11.85
N ASP A 319 -4.20 4.88 -11.23
CA ASP A 319 -4.25 6.21 -11.86
C ASP A 319 -2.92 6.96 -11.75
N SER A 320 -1.83 6.21 -11.70
CA SER A 320 -0.49 6.70 -11.36
C SER A 320 -0.05 7.95 -12.14
N THR A 321 -0.44 8.11 -13.40
CA THR A 321 -0.09 9.30 -14.20
C THR A 321 -0.66 10.58 -13.60
N ARG A 322 -1.96 10.59 -13.26
CA ARG A 322 -2.63 11.76 -12.68
C ARG A 322 -2.24 11.99 -11.21
N GLU A 323 -2.04 10.91 -10.47
CA GLU A 323 -1.60 10.95 -9.07
C GLU A 323 -0.18 11.54 -8.95
N ILE A 324 0.74 11.16 -9.83
CA ILE A 324 2.07 11.75 -9.93
C ILE A 324 1.97 13.25 -10.28
N GLU A 325 1.08 13.62 -11.20
CA GLU A 325 0.90 15.00 -11.59
C GLU A 325 0.35 15.85 -10.42
N MET A 326 -0.68 15.37 -9.70
CA MET A 326 -1.21 16.03 -8.50
C MET A 326 -0.15 16.15 -7.41
N ALA A 327 0.61 15.08 -7.15
CA ALA A 327 1.70 15.09 -6.19
C ALA A 327 2.78 16.12 -6.55
N ASN A 328 3.20 16.19 -7.82
CA ASN A 328 4.17 17.18 -8.26
C ASN A 328 3.68 18.63 -8.03
N ARG A 329 2.41 18.91 -8.33
CA ARG A 329 1.83 20.25 -8.14
C ARG A 329 1.84 20.64 -6.66
N ILE A 330 1.24 19.83 -5.79
CA ILE A 330 1.05 20.17 -4.38
C ILE A 330 2.39 20.17 -3.61
N ILE A 331 3.29 19.22 -3.86
CA ILE A 331 4.59 19.16 -3.19
C ILE A 331 5.48 20.33 -3.62
N ASN A 332 5.51 20.71 -4.90
CA ASN A 332 6.23 21.90 -5.35
C ASN A 332 5.64 23.18 -4.76
N PHE A 333 4.33 23.25 -4.58
CA PHE A 333 3.69 24.39 -3.94
C PHE A 333 4.16 24.56 -2.49
N PHE A 334 4.07 23.51 -1.67
CA PHE A 334 4.51 23.56 -0.27
C PHE A 334 6.02 23.71 -0.13
N GLU A 335 6.82 23.18 -1.05
CA GLU A 335 8.27 23.42 -1.08
C GLU A 335 8.59 24.90 -1.30
N LYS A 336 7.86 25.56 -2.20
CA LYS A 336 7.98 27.00 -2.47
C LYS A 336 7.52 27.85 -1.29
N ASP A 337 6.45 27.44 -0.58
CA ASP A 337 5.98 28.05 0.68
C ASP A 337 6.98 27.85 1.83
N GLY A 338 7.92 26.92 1.70
CA GLY A 338 8.85 26.52 2.75
C GLY A 338 8.21 25.74 3.88
N TYR A 339 7.03 25.15 3.65
CA TYR A 339 6.23 24.43 4.63
C TYR A 339 5.87 25.29 5.86
N GLN A 340 5.50 26.54 5.62
CA GLN A 340 5.20 27.49 6.70
C GLN A 340 3.72 27.59 6.99
N HIS A 341 2.86 27.44 5.98
CA HIS A 341 1.44 27.69 6.09
C HIS A 341 0.61 26.46 5.74
N ALA A 342 -0.59 26.37 6.32
CA ALA A 342 -1.52 25.27 6.14
C ALA A 342 -2.80 25.65 5.39
N ARG A 343 -3.13 26.93 5.30
CA ARG A 343 -4.41 27.40 4.74
C ARG A 343 -4.17 28.46 3.67
N PHE A 344 -4.92 28.35 2.56
CA PHE A 344 -4.75 29.19 1.39
C PHE A 344 -6.07 29.40 0.66
N ASN A 345 -6.15 30.42 -0.17
CA ASN A 345 -7.13 30.38 -1.26
C ASN A 345 -6.78 29.21 -2.20
N TRP A 346 -7.76 28.69 -2.94
CA TRP A 346 -7.56 27.56 -3.86
C TRP A 346 -6.44 27.77 -4.90
N ASP A 347 -6.21 29.02 -5.32
CA ASP A 347 -5.14 29.40 -6.25
C ASP A 347 -3.74 29.48 -5.59
N GLY A 348 -3.66 29.24 -4.28
CA GLY A 348 -2.42 29.32 -3.50
C GLY A 348 -2.10 30.70 -2.95
N SER A 349 -2.95 31.70 -3.17
CA SER A 349 -2.80 33.03 -2.57
C SER A 349 -3.28 33.06 -1.10
N ASN A 350 -2.96 34.16 -0.40
CA ASN A 350 -3.41 34.43 0.96
C ASN A 350 -3.06 33.32 1.98
N PRO A 351 -1.77 33.04 2.23
CA PRO A 351 -1.31 32.05 3.20
C PRO A 351 -1.77 32.40 4.62
N GLN A 352 -2.26 31.40 5.35
CA GLN A 352 -2.78 31.54 6.72
C GLN A 352 -2.44 30.29 7.53
N GLU A 353 -2.46 30.43 8.85
CA GLU A 353 -2.16 29.40 9.82
C GLU A 353 -0.78 28.76 9.63
N GLN A 354 -0.21 28.20 10.68
CA GLN A 354 1.04 27.48 10.62
C GLN A 354 0.83 26.09 10.04
N TYR A 355 1.84 25.58 9.35
CA TYR A 355 1.87 24.21 8.84
C TYR A 355 1.58 23.19 9.94
N THR A 356 0.56 22.36 9.75
CA THR A 356 0.04 21.48 10.80
C THR A 356 0.59 20.06 10.71
N GLN A 357 0.32 19.26 11.74
CA GLN A 357 0.69 17.86 11.79
C GLN A 357 -0.08 17.04 10.73
N GLY A 358 -1.36 17.30 10.57
CA GLY A 358 -2.19 16.66 9.55
C GLY A 358 -1.66 16.95 8.15
N GLU A 359 -1.31 18.21 7.89
CA GLU A 359 -0.72 18.65 6.62
C GLU A 359 0.61 17.95 6.33
N ALA A 360 1.50 17.88 7.33
CA ALA A 360 2.79 17.19 7.19
C ALA A 360 2.61 15.70 6.85
N GLY A 361 1.65 15.05 7.49
CA GLY A 361 1.31 13.65 7.21
C GLY A 361 0.73 13.46 5.81
N ALA A 362 -0.30 14.24 5.45
CA ALA A 362 -0.98 14.12 4.16
C ALA A 362 -0.03 14.37 2.98
N ASN A 363 0.80 15.43 3.05
CA ASN A 363 1.80 15.73 2.03
C ASN A 363 2.89 14.64 1.92
N ALA A 364 3.29 14.02 3.03
CA ALA A 364 4.25 12.93 2.99
C ALA A 364 3.69 11.69 2.30
N VAL A 365 2.40 11.36 2.49
CA VAL A 365 1.74 10.27 1.75
C VAL A 365 1.64 10.61 0.26
N ALA A 366 1.24 11.83 -0.10
CA ALA A 366 1.23 12.30 -1.49
C ALA A 366 2.61 12.23 -2.15
N ALA A 367 3.68 12.59 -1.42
CA ALA A 367 5.05 12.59 -1.93
C ALA A 367 5.52 11.20 -2.39
N ILE A 368 4.94 10.11 -1.87
CA ILE A 368 5.28 8.75 -2.31
C ILE A 368 4.95 8.53 -3.78
N ALA A 369 3.95 9.21 -4.34
CA ALA A 369 3.64 9.13 -5.77
C ALA A 369 4.80 9.62 -6.66
N LEU A 370 5.73 10.40 -6.12
CA LEU A 370 6.91 10.89 -6.85
C LEU A 370 8.01 9.84 -7.03
N ARG A 371 7.94 8.69 -6.37
CA ARG A 371 8.99 7.64 -6.42
C ARG A 371 9.32 7.14 -7.83
N SER A 372 8.40 7.29 -8.77
CA SER A 372 8.58 6.89 -10.16
C SER A 372 9.15 8.02 -11.05
N THR A 373 9.46 9.19 -10.49
CA THR A 373 9.96 10.34 -11.25
C THR A 373 11.44 10.58 -11.00
N ALA A 374 12.15 11.05 -12.02
CA ALA A 374 13.55 11.42 -11.87
C ALA A 374 13.70 12.62 -10.91
N ASP A 375 14.79 12.65 -10.15
CA ASP A 375 15.19 13.76 -9.26
C ASP A 375 14.20 14.10 -8.12
N SER A 376 13.32 13.17 -7.75
CA SER A 376 12.31 13.40 -6.70
C SER A 376 12.69 12.85 -5.32
N GLU A 377 13.78 12.11 -5.21
CA GLU A 377 14.18 11.46 -3.95
C GLU A 377 14.33 12.46 -2.80
N GLU A 378 14.95 13.62 -3.04
CA GLU A 378 15.13 14.66 -2.02
C GLU A 378 13.77 15.27 -1.57
N LYS A 379 12.83 15.43 -2.48
CA LYS A 379 11.47 15.90 -2.14
C LYS A 379 10.72 14.88 -1.28
N ILE A 380 10.82 13.61 -1.65
CA ILE A 380 10.24 12.53 -0.87
C ILE A 380 10.85 12.52 0.54
N LYS A 381 12.19 12.51 0.64
CA LYS A 381 12.91 12.53 1.93
C LYS A 381 12.48 13.70 2.80
N LYS A 382 12.40 14.90 2.23
CA LYS A 382 12.02 16.11 2.97
C LYS A 382 10.60 16.02 3.56
N ASN A 383 9.61 15.56 2.76
CA ASN A 383 8.24 15.39 3.25
C ASN A 383 8.14 14.28 4.29
N LEU A 384 8.83 13.16 4.09
CA LEU A 384 8.91 12.08 5.06
C LEU A 384 9.56 12.55 6.37
N GLN A 385 10.64 13.34 6.29
CA GLN A 385 11.31 13.89 7.47
C GLN A 385 10.39 14.85 8.22
N ASN A 386 9.65 15.73 7.51
CA ASN A 386 8.67 16.62 8.13
C ASN A 386 7.61 15.82 8.90
N ALA A 387 7.03 14.77 8.31
CA ALA A 387 6.05 13.92 8.99
C ALA A 387 6.66 13.16 10.18
N TRP A 388 7.90 12.66 10.03
CA TRP A 388 8.58 11.92 11.09
C TRP A 388 8.91 12.78 12.31
N ASP A 389 9.40 14.01 12.08
CA ASP A 389 9.85 14.93 13.14
C ASP A 389 8.68 15.69 13.80
N THR A 390 7.51 15.63 13.18
CA THR A 390 6.31 16.27 13.71
C THR A 390 5.97 15.73 15.10
N LYS A 391 5.77 16.65 16.04
CA LYS A 391 5.37 16.32 17.43
C LYS A 391 3.89 15.92 17.45
N PHE A 392 3.55 14.99 18.34
CA PHE A 392 2.16 14.61 18.54
C PHE A 392 1.36 15.80 19.10
N MET A 393 0.15 15.96 18.58
CA MET A 393 -0.72 17.06 19.00
C MET A 393 -1.17 16.89 20.46
N THR A 394 -1.23 18.01 21.17
CA THR A 394 -1.77 18.11 22.52
C THR A 394 -2.76 19.26 22.64
N GLY A 395 -3.47 19.34 23.75
CA GLY A 395 -4.40 20.43 24.01
C GLY A 395 -5.73 20.29 23.25
N GLN A 396 -6.39 21.42 23.05
CA GLN A 396 -7.78 21.42 22.53
C GLN A 396 -7.91 21.04 21.05
N TYR A 397 -6.88 21.26 20.22
CA TYR A 397 -6.92 21.02 18.77
C TYR A 397 -6.35 19.65 18.35
N ARG A 398 -6.04 18.77 19.32
CA ARG A 398 -5.39 17.46 19.06
C ARG A 398 -6.22 16.44 18.28
N TYR A 399 -7.53 16.66 18.14
CA TYR A 399 -8.45 15.74 17.50
C TYR A 399 -8.14 15.56 16.02
N TYR A 400 -8.38 16.56 15.20
CA TYR A 400 -8.39 16.44 13.75
C TYR A 400 -6.98 16.21 13.17
N ASP A 401 -6.08 17.18 13.36
CA ASP A 401 -4.71 17.06 12.86
C ASP A 401 -3.96 15.86 13.45
N GLY A 402 -4.23 15.50 14.70
CA GLY A 402 -3.67 14.33 15.34
C GLY A 402 -4.11 13.02 14.70
N LEU A 403 -5.39 12.87 14.39
CA LEU A 403 -5.92 11.67 13.74
C LEU A 403 -5.50 11.57 12.28
N VAL A 404 -5.54 12.66 11.51
CA VAL A 404 -5.06 12.68 10.11
C VAL A 404 -3.57 12.35 10.06
N HIS A 405 -2.75 12.93 10.96
CA HIS A 405 -1.34 12.57 11.06
C HIS A 405 -1.16 11.09 11.39
N TYR A 406 -1.95 10.52 12.31
CA TYR A 406 -1.84 9.11 12.66
C TYR A 406 -2.18 8.19 11.47
N LEU A 407 -3.26 8.47 10.73
CA LEU A 407 -3.61 7.74 9.52
C LEU A 407 -2.48 7.80 8.48
N ALA A 408 -1.92 8.98 8.25
CA ALA A 408 -0.77 9.15 7.36
C ALA A 408 0.44 8.32 7.81
N MET A 409 0.76 8.34 9.11
CA MET A 409 1.87 7.56 9.67
C MET A 409 1.66 6.05 9.52
N LEU A 410 0.42 5.55 9.55
CA LEU A 410 0.12 4.15 9.24
C LEU A 410 0.53 3.79 7.80
N HIS A 411 0.26 4.65 6.82
CA HIS A 411 0.71 4.44 5.44
C HIS A 411 2.24 4.49 5.34
N LEU A 412 2.86 5.47 5.95
CA LEU A 412 4.31 5.72 5.86
C LEU A 412 5.15 4.69 6.64
N SER A 413 4.58 4.07 7.67
CA SER A 413 5.21 2.98 8.41
C SER A 413 5.08 1.60 7.75
N GLY A 414 4.25 1.47 6.70
CA GLY A 414 3.89 0.17 6.11
C GLY A 414 2.89 -0.64 6.95
N ASN A 415 2.30 -0.02 7.97
CA ASN A 415 1.33 -0.67 8.86
C ASN A 415 -0.11 -0.57 8.34
N PHE A 416 -0.39 0.31 7.39
CA PHE A 416 -1.69 0.34 6.72
C PHE A 416 -1.75 -0.80 5.69
N LYS A 417 -2.36 -1.90 6.07
CA LYS A 417 -2.49 -3.10 5.23
C LYS A 417 -3.92 -3.28 4.74
N ILE A 418 -4.06 -3.81 3.53
CA ILE A 418 -5.36 -4.29 3.05
C ILE A 418 -5.56 -5.70 3.61
N TRP A 419 -6.38 -5.80 4.66
CA TRP A 419 -6.78 -7.08 5.24
C TRP A 419 -7.80 -7.74 4.31
N LYS A 420 -7.38 -8.78 3.60
CA LYS A 420 -8.17 -9.45 2.57
C LYS A 420 -8.93 -10.65 3.10
N PRO A 421 -10.00 -11.07 2.42
CA PRO A 421 -10.59 -12.38 2.68
C PRO A 421 -9.53 -13.47 2.62
N LYS A 422 -9.64 -14.45 3.53
CA LYS A 422 -8.66 -15.53 3.63
C LYS A 422 -8.62 -16.36 2.35
N PRO A 423 -7.47 -16.47 1.68
CA PRO A 423 -7.37 -17.24 0.44
C PRO A 423 -7.31 -18.74 0.71
N THR A 424 -7.59 -19.53 -0.31
CA THR A 424 -7.25 -20.95 -0.31
C THR A 424 -5.73 -21.08 -0.40
N VAL A 425 -5.13 -21.89 0.49
CA VAL A 425 -3.70 -22.19 0.49
C VAL A 425 -3.51 -23.64 0.02
N GLU A 426 -2.73 -23.85 -1.02
CA GLU A 426 -2.38 -25.16 -1.53
C GLU A 426 -0.98 -25.56 -1.01
N ASP A 427 -0.76 -26.85 -0.69
CA ASP A 427 0.58 -27.33 -0.34
C ASP A 427 1.40 -27.62 -1.60
N LYS A 428 2.67 -27.20 -1.61
CA LYS A 428 3.61 -27.44 -2.72
C LYS A 428 4.95 -27.91 -2.19
N SER A 429 5.49 -28.97 -2.78
CA SER A 429 6.83 -29.46 -2.46
C SER A 429 7.79 -29.14 -3.60
N VAL A 430 8.94 -28.57 -3.28
CA VAL A 430 9.94 -28.13 -4.26
C VAL A 430 11.33 -28.64 -3.83
N GLU A 431 12.10 -29.13 -4.79
CA GLU A 431 13.53 -29.46 -4.62
C GLU A 431 14.31 -28.59 -5.61
N ALA A 432 14.94 -27.52 -5.12
CA ALA A 432 15.61 -26.52 -5.94
C ALA A 432 16.67 -25.76 -5.14
N SER A 433 17.61 -25.12 -5.82
CA SER A 433 18.57 -24.19 -5.20
C SER A 433 17.98 -22.81 -4.93
N GLU A 434 16.92 -22.42 -5.67
CA GLU A 434 16.16 -21.18 -5.51
C GLU A 434 14.72 -21.38 -6.00
N TYR A 435 13.74 -20.78 -5.31
CA TYR A 435 12.35 -20.79 -5.73
C TYR A 435 11.65 -19.48 -5.31
N CYS A 436 10.98 -18.83 -6.26
CA CYS A 436 10.33 -17.52 -6.06
C CYS A 436 11.23 -16.47 -5.38
N GLY A 437 12.53 -16.44 -5.75
CA GLY A 437 13.52 -15.51 -5.19
C GLY A 437 14.08 -15.92 -3.82
N VAL A 438 13.60 -17.03 -3.23
CA VAL A 438 14.15 -17.57 -1.98
C VAL A 438 15.25 -18.58 -2.29
N LYS A 439 16.47 -18.33 -1.80
CA LYS A 439 17.56 -19.31 -1.84
C LYS A 439 17.30 -20.43 -0.84
N ILE A 440 17.43 -21.67 -1.30
CA ILE A 440 17.13 -22.87 -0.53
C ILE A 440 18.44 -23.58 -0.20
N GLU A 441 19.01 -23.24 0.96
CA GLU A 441 20.27 -23.84 1.46
C GLU A 441 20.03 -25.00 2.45
N LYS A 442 18.81 -25.09 3.00
CA LYS A 442 18.34 -26.11 3.94
C LYS A 442 16.85 -26.32 3.79
N ASP A 443 16.31 -27.39 4.35
CA ASP A 443 14.86 -27.60 4.41
C ASP A 443 14.19 -26.39 5.04
N THR A 444 13.27 -25.78 4.29
CA THR A 444 12.58 -24.56 4.70
C THR A 444 11.12 -24.58 4.27
N THR A 445 10.29 -23.82 4.98
CA THR A 445 8.89 -23.64 4.64
C THR A 445 8.58 -22.14 4.56
N PHE A 446 7.89 -21.73 3.49
CA PHE A 446 7.48 -20.33 3.28
C PHE A 446 6.22 -20.29 2.41
N TYR A 447 5.59 -19.09 2.32
CA TYR A 447 4.50 -18.89 1.39
C TYR A 447 5.02 -18.32 0.08
N ALA A 448 4.47 -18.81 -1.04
CA ALA A 448 4.73 -18.31 -2.37
C ALA A 448 3.42 -18.06 -3.11
N PHE A 449 3.35 -16.93 -3.81
CA PHE A 449 2.25 -16.58 -4.70
C PHE A 449 2.74 -16.76 -6.14
N GLU A 450 2.12 -17.68 -6.86
CA GLU A 450 2.51 -18.08 -8.21
C GLU A 450 1.25 -18.41 -9.02
N ASP A 451 1.16 -17.91 -10.24
CA ASP A 451 0.02 -18.13 -11.13
C ASP A 451 -1.35 -17.86 -10.45
N CYS A 452 -1.43 -16.76 -9.71
CA CYS A 452 -2.63 -16.34 -8.98
C CYS A 452 -3.10 -17.34 -7.90
N LYS A 453 -2.20 -18.13 -7.37
CA LYS A 453 -2.47 -19.06 -6.28
C LYS A 453 -1.47 -18.89 -5.15
N LEU A 454 -1.94 -19.08 -3.94
CA LEU A 454 -1.11 -19.06 -2.75
C LEU A 454 -0.73 -20.48 -2.36
N TYR A 455 0.58 -20.71 -2.24
CA TYR A 455 1.15 -21.99 -1.85
C TYR A 455 1.86 -21.90 -0.51
N LYS A 456 1.68 -22.90 0.33
CA LYS A 456 2.59 -23.21 1.43
C LYS A 456 3.66 -24.14 0.88
N VAL A 457 4.85 -23.61 0.64
CA VAL A 457 5.95 -24.32 -0.01
C VAL A 457 6.81 -25.02 1.05
N SER A 458 6.97 -26.35 0.92
CA SER A 458 7.98 -27.13 1.62
C SER A 458 9.15 -27.32 0.67
N ALA A 459 10.21 -26.54 0.83
CA ALA A 459 11.36 -26.54 -0.06
C ALA A 459 12.54 -27.29 0.56
N LYS A 460 13.20 -28.09 -0.27
CA LYS A 460 14.46 -28.77 0.05
C LYS A 460 15.54 -28.28 -0.90
N PRO A 461 16.80 -28.21 -0.43
CA PRO A 461 17.90 -27.96 -1.33
C PRO A 461 17.91 -28.99 -2.45
N GLU A 462 18.16 -28.49 -3.66
CA GLU A 462 18.40 -29.42 -4.79
C GLU A 462 19.48 -30.40 -4.37
N LYS A 463 19.15 -31.70 -4.34
CA LYS A 463 20.17 -32.73 -4.15
C LYS A 463 21.11 -32.57 -5.33
N ILE A 464 22.32 -32.12 -5.07
CA ILE A 464 23.41 -32.42 -5.98
C ILE A 464 23.51 -33.96 -5.91
N ASP A 465 22.75 -34.63 -6.77
CA ASP A 465 22.85 -36.08 -6.86
C ASP A 465 24.31 -36.41 -6.91
N GLY A 466 24.78 -37.07 -5.86
CA GLY A 466 26.15 -37.53 -5.79
C GLY A 466 26.40 -38.19 -7.13
N ILE A 467 27.40 -37.73 -7.86
CA ILE A 467 27.77 -38.22 -9.18
C ILE A 467 27.56 -39.74 -9.17
N ALA A 468 26.57 -40.23 -9.94
CA ALA A 468 26.31 -41.68 -10.02
C ALA A 468 27.65 -42.35 -10.25
N PRO A 469 27.99 -43.48 -9.56
CA PRO A 469 29.31 -44.09 -9.66
C PRO A 469 29.60 -44.25 -11.14
N ALA A 470 30.57 -43.51 -11.64
CA ALA A 470 30.99 -43.58 -13.01
C ALA A 470 31.51 -44.98 -13.27
N ALA A 471 31.11 -45.57 -14.37
CA ALA A 471 31.76 -46.81 -14.86
C ALA A 471 33.26 -46.65 -14.69
N LYS A 472 33.94 -47.63 -14.05
CA LYS A 472 35.35 -47.62 -13.61
C LYS A 472 36.21 -46.68 -14.47
N LEU A 473 36.57 -45.53 -13.89
CA LEU A 473 37.47 -44.58 -14.53
C LEU A 473 38.83 -45.24 -14.74
N ASN A 474 39.40 -45.05 -15.91
CA ASN A 474 40.79 -45.43 -16.17
C ASN A 474 41.68 -44.84 -15.07
N SER A 475 42.59 -45.62 -14.52
CA SER A 475 43.46 -45.25 -13.40
C SER A 475 44.39 -44.06 -13.67
N ASN A 476 44.37 -43.48 -14.89
CA ASN A 476 45.30 -42.48 -15.40
C ASN A 476 44.67 -41.10 -15.66
N VAL A 477 43.51 -40.76 -15.12
CA VAL A 477 42.96 -39.40 -15.24
C VAL A 477 43.91 -38.41 -14.57
N ARG A 478 44.29 -37.37 -15.30
CA ARG A 478 45.15 -36.27 -14.83
C ARG A 478 44.38 -34.97 -14.88
N VAL A 479 44.61 -34.12 -13.88
CA VAL A 479 44.02 -32.77 -13.85
C VAL A 479 45.11 -31.77 -13.50
N TRP A 480 45.32 -30.80 -14.39
CA TRP A 480 46.31 -29.73 -14.17
C TRP A 480 45.80 -28.39 -14.67
N SER A 481 46.52 -27.33 -14.40
CA SER A 481 46.21 -25.97 -14.89
C SER A 481 47.21 -25.49 -15.92
N THR A 482 46.72 -24.66 -16.82
CA THR A 482 47.49 -23.76 -17.69
C THR A 482 47.35 -22.33 -17.19
N ASN A 483 47.98 -21.37 -17.84
CA ASN A 483 47.78 -19.95 -17.51
C ASN A 483 46.33 -19.46 -17.74
N SER A 484 45.53 -20.14 -18.53
CA SER A 484 44.17 -19.75 -18.93
C SER A 484 43.06 -20.71 -18.54
N SER A 485 43.39 -21.97 -18.21
CA SER A 485 42.41 -23.04 -18.09
C SER A 485 42.83 -24.14 -17.11
N ILE A 486 41.87 -24.96 -16.69
CA ILE A 486 42.05 -26.27 -16.07
C ILE A 486 41.86 -27.33 -17.16
N VAL A 487 42.74 -28.31 -17.20
CA VAL A 487 42.69 -29.42 -18.18
C VAL A 487 42.42 -30.72 -17.45
N ILE A 488 41.45 -31.49 -17.93
CA ILE A 488 41.17 -32.86 -17.54
C ILE A 488 41.63 -33.76 -18.68
N GLU A 489 42.54 -34.66 -18.46
CA GLU A 489 43.11 -35.60 -19.43
C GLU A 489 42.79 -37.03 -19.06
N ASN A 490 42.58 -37.87 -20.08
CA ASN A 490 42.30 -39.31 -19.98
C ASN A 490 40.97 -39.64 -19.26
N ALA A 491 40.07 -38.70 -19.11
CA ALA A 491 38.73 -39.01 -18.67
C ALA A 491 37.90 -39.60 -19.85
N ALA A 492 37.07 -40.59 -19.56
CA ALA A 492 36.15 -41.10 -20.57
C ALA A 492 35.17 -40.01 -21.03
N VAL A 493 34.77 -40.00 -22.31
CA VAL A 493 33.74 -39.11 -22.84
C VAL A 493 32.44 -39.33 -22.04
N ASN A 494 31.69 -38.23 -21.76
CA ASN A 494 30.52 -38.22 -20.90
C ASN A 494 30.77 -38.37 -19.38
N THR A 495 32.04 -38.33 -18.91
CA THR A 495 32.34 -38.30 -17.46
C THR A 495 31.90 -36.94 -16.89
N LYS A 496 31.09 -36.94 -15.85
CA LYS A 496 30.72 -35.70 -15.13
C LYS A 496 31.95 -35.10 -14.45
N TYR A 497 32.07 -33.77 -14.52
CA TYR A 497 33.05 -33.05 -13.77
C TYR A 497 32.44 -31.78 -13.13
N ALA A 498 33.01 -31.35 -12.03
CA ALA A 498 32.72 -30.07 -11.38
C ALA A 498 34.01 -29.37 -10.96
N VAL A 499 34.07 -28.08 -11.09
CA VAL A 499 35.14 -27.22 -10.58
C VAL A 499 34.56 -26.32 -9.51
N THR A 500 35.13 -26.37 -8.30
CA THR A 500 34.70 -25.53 -7.19
C THR A 500 35.86 -24.67 -6.69
N ASP A 501 35.54 -23.58 -5.99
CA ASP A 501 36.50 -22.88 -5.17
C ASP A 501 36.80 -23.67 -3.86
N VAL A 502 37.72 -23.17 -3.04
CA VAL A 502 38.10 -23.82 -1.76
C VAL A 502 36.98 -23.85 -0.72
N ASN A 503 35.92 -23.06 -0.90
CA ASN A 503 34.75 -23.00 -0.02
C ASN A 503 33.62 -23.94 -0.50
N GLY A 504 33.88 -24.71 -1.56
CA GLY A 504 32.89 -25.67 -2.11
C GLY A 504 31.88 -25.05 -3.10
N ARG A 505 31.98 -23.76 -3.43
CA ARG A 505 31.09 -23.11 -4.41
C ARG A 505 31.42 -23.64 -5.81
N VAL A 506 30.44 -24.20 -6.50
CA VAL A 506 30.57 -24.70 -7.87
C VAL A 506 30.75 -23.50 -8.83
N LEU A 507 31.87 -23.50 -9.55
CA LEU A 507 32.19 -22.47 -10.56
C LEU A 507 31.83 -22.94 -11.97
N LYS A 508 31.94 -24.22 -12.23
CA LYS A 508 31.56 -24.87 -13.50
C LYS A 508 31.30 -26.35 -13.30
N SER A 509 30.25 -26.86 -13.95
CA SER A 509 29.99 -28.29 -14.01
C SER A 509 29.50 -28.68 -15.41
N SER A 510 29.88 -29.86 -15.88
CA SER A 510 29.47 -30.42 -17.18
C SER A 510 29.92 -31.88 -17.30
N LYS A 511 29.83 -32.41 -18.51
CA LYS A 511 30.42 -33.69 -18.87
C LYS A 511 31.57 -33.49 -19.85
N THR A 512 32.59 -34.36 -19.81
CA THR A 512 33.67 -34.36 -20.78
C THR A 512 33.14 -34.73 -22.16
N ASN A 513 33.57 -34.00 -23.18
CA ASN A 513 33.23 -34.28 -24.59
C ASN A 513 34.40 -34.92 -25.37
N SER A 514 35.59 -35.00 -24.75
CA SER A 514 36.80 -35.59 -25.32
C SER A 514 37.67 -36.16 -24.22
N SER A 515 38.70 -36.93 -24.58
CA SER A 515 39.72 -37.48 -23.65
C SER A 515 40.62 -36.38 -23.05
N MET A 516 40.60 -35.17 -23.62
CA MET A 516 41.27 -33.98 -23.09
C MET A 516 40.26 -32.82 -23.08
N GLN A 517 39.74 -32.50 -21.90
CA GLN A 517 38.74 -31.44 -21.70
C GLN A 517 39.41 -30.21 -21.12
N GLU A 518 39.34 -29.09 -21.83
CA GLU A 518 39.82 -27.78 -21.35
C GLU A 518 38.64 -26.97 -20.76
N ILE A 519 38.86 -26.41 -19.58
CA ILE A 519 37.86 -25.63 -18.82
C ILE A 519 38.44 -24.23 -18.58
N ARG A 520 37.95 -23.25 -19.28
CA ARG A 520 38.34 -21.84 -19.09
C ARG A 520 37.63 -21.23 -17.88
N LEU A 521 38.41 -20.65 -16.97
CA LEU A 521 37.95 -19.90 -15.80
C LEU A 521 38.57 -18.51 -15.84
N GLY A 522 37.77 -17.47 -15.56
CA GLY A 522 38.24 -16.07 -15.61
C GLY A 522 39.22 -15.69 -14.48
N ASN A 523 39.22 -16.42 -13.36
CA ASN A 523 39.98 -16.06 -12.16
C ASN A 523 41.17 -16.98 -11.94
N ARG A 524 42.22 -16.47 -11.26
CA ARG A 524 43.32 -17.25 -10.70
C ARG A 524 42.98 -17.62 -9.26
N GLY A 525 43.42 -18.80 -8.80
CA GLY A 525 43.18 -19.23 -7.42
C GLY A 525 43.38 -20.75 -7.22
N ASN A 526 43.01 -21.23 -6.05
CA ASN A 526 43.00 -22.62 -5.71
C ASN A 526 41.61 -23.19 -6.02
N PHE A 527 41.58 -24.31 -6.75
CA PHE A 527 40.33 -24.96 -7.18
C PHE A 527 40.32 -26.41 -6.76
N ILE A 528 39.15 -26.93 -6.51
CA ILE A 528 38.88 -28.35 -6.35
C ILE A 528 38.15 -28.81 -7.61
N VAL A 529 38.71 -29.81 -8.29
CA VAL A 529 38.14 -30.37 -9.50
C VAL A 529 37.72 -31.81 -9.18
N ILE A 530 36.44 -32.07 -9.33
CA ILE A 530 35.85 -33.40 -9.15
C ILE A 530 35.62 -33.97 -10.54
N VAL A 531 36.15 -35.17 -10.82
CA VAL A 531 36.00 -35.87 -12.09
C VAL A 531 35.55 -37.31 -11.78
N GLY A 532 34.28 -37.61 -12.06
CA GLY A 532 33.66 -38.85 -11.61
C GLY A 532 33.68 -38.95 -10.08
N ASP A 533 34.35 -39.94 -9.55
CA ASP A 533 34.53 -40.21 -8.10
C ASP A 533 35.84 -39.65 -7.51
N LYS A 534 36.69 -39.02 -8.31
CA LYS A 534 38.00 -38.52 -7.92
C LYS A 534 38.04 -36.99 -7.77
N THR A 535 38.80 -36.55 -6.74
CA THR A 535 38.98 -35.16 -6.43
C THR A 535 40.43 -34.75 -6.62
N TYR A 536 40.66 -33.63 -7.28
CA TYR A 536 41.96 -33.06 -7.58
C TYR A 536 42.05 -31.62 -7.06
N LYS A 537 43.18 -31.28 -6.44
CA LYS A 537 43.48 -29.86 -6.10
C LYS A 537 44.31 -29.27 -7.22
N VAL A 538 43.91 -28.12 -7.71
CA VAL A 538 44.57 -27.42 -8.83
C VAL A 538 44.76 -25.95 -8.48
N VAL A 539 45.94 -25.43 -8.73
CA VAL A 539 46.28 -24.02 -8.57
C VAL A 539 46.37 -23.41 -9.97
N LYS A 540 45.62 -22.36 -10.24
CA LYS A 540 45.63 -21.68 -11.54
C LYS A 540 46.15 -20.26 -11.41
#